data_e4787a541b3142e86d0b5be475ec719b
#
_entry.id   e4787a541b3142e86d0b5be475ec719b
#
_cell.length_a   1.000
_cell.length_b   1.000
_cell.length_c   1.000
_cell.angle_alpha   90.00
_cell.angle_beta   90.00
_cell.angle_gamma   90.00
#
_symmetry.space_group_name_H-M   'P 1'
#
loop_
_entity.id
_entity.type
_entity.pdbx_description
1 polymer ?
#
loop_
_entity_poly.entity_id
_entity_poly.type
_entity_poly.pdbx_seq_one_letter_code
_entity_poly.pdbx_strand_id
1 'polypeptide(L)'
;VVGLKPTYGLVSRYGLVAFASSLDQIGPITKDVEDCAMLLNVITGHDEKDTTSENREKVDYTKAIRNDVKGMRIGIPKEYFGEGIDKEVKEALEKAIQTYQELGATVEECSLDIANYALATYYIIACAEASSNLGRFDGIRYGYRTPNYNNLKELYRHSRSEGFGAEVKRRIILGTYVLSSGYYDAYYKKAQQVRTLVKKEFEEAFQKYDFLLTPTAPNVAFEIGTKSNNPLEMYLADICTVSVNIAGL
;
A
#
# COMPACT_ATOMS: atom_id res chain seq x y z
N VAL A 1 -1.45 -14.26 11.43
CA VAL A 1 -0.70 -13.03 11.76
C VAL A 1 -1.62 -11.83 11.65
N VAL A 2 -1.35 -10.78 12.43
CA VAL A 2 -2.04 -9.49 12.37
C VAL A 2 -1.06 -8.48 11.79
N GLY A 3 -1.45 -7.85 10.68
CA GLY A 3 -0.70 -6.77 10.06
C GLY A 3 -1.53 -5.49 10.04
N LEU A 4 -0.91 -4.36 10.31
CA LEU A 4 -1.57 -3.07 10.22
C LEU A 4 -0.78 -2.14 9.30
N LYS A 5 -1.45 -1.57 8.32
CA LYS A 5 -0.95 -0.43 7.57
C LYS A 5 -1.49 0.86 8.22
N PRO A 6 -0.68 1.61 8.95
CA PRO A 6 -1.14 2.86 9.56
C PRO A 6 -1.49 3.91 8.50
N THR A 7 -2.26 4.92 8.90
CA THR A 7 -2.50 6.11 8.10
C THR A 7 -1.17 6.76 7.69
N TYR A 8 -1.09 7.25 6.46
CA TYR A 8 0.11 7.90 5.93
C TYR A 8 0.57 9.04 6.84
N GLY A 9 1.88 9.08 7.11
CA GLY A 9 2.51 10.07 7.99
C GLY A 9 2.47 9.75 9.49
N LEU A 10 1.80 8.67 9.90
CA LEU A 10 1.70 8.30 11.33
C LEU A 10 3.01 7.70 11.87
N VAL A 11 3.78 7.02 11.04
CA VAL A 11 5.10 6.45 11.38
C VAL A 11 6.16 7.12 10.52
N SER A 12 7.26 7.56 11.14
CA SER A 12 8.39 8.17 10.45
C SER A 12 9.01 7.18 9.46
N ARG A 13 9.40 7.68 8.30
CA ARG A 13 10.13 6.94 7.26
C ARG A 13 11.61 7.28 7.23
N TYR A 14 12.09 8.04 8.22
CA TYR A 14 13.51 8.37 8.31
C TYR A 14 14.35 7.10 8.43
N GLY A 15 15.32 6.94 7.52
CA GLY A 15 16.14 5.73 7.42
C GLY A 15 15.61 4.67 6.46
N LEU A 16 14.36 4.80 5.96
CA LEU A 16 13.83 3.94 4.91
C LEU A 16 14.33 4.38 3.53
N VAL A 17 14.71 3.42 2.69
CA VAL A 17 14.98 3.70 1.27
C VAL A 17 13.67 4.10 0.59
N ALA A 18 13.58 5.34 0.11
CA ALA A 18 12.37 5.84 -0.53
C ALA A 18 12.12 5.11 -1.85
N PHE A 19 10.94 4.49 -1.98
CA PHE A 19 10.44 3.89 -3.20
C PHE A 19 9.39 4.81 -3.84
N ALA A 20 8.23 4.94 -3.22
CA ALA A 20 7.17 5.83 -3.66
C ALA A 20 6.81 6.77 -2.51
N SER A 21 7.36 7.98 -2.51
CA SER A 21 7.33 8.92 -1.38
C SER A 21 5.92 9.26 -0.89
N SER A 22 4.91 9.21 -1.77
CA SER A 22 3.52 9.49 -1.42
C SER A 22 2.74 8.24 -0.97
N LEU A 23 3.37 7.06 -0.97
CA LEU A 23 2.74 5.77 -0.67
C LEU A 23 3.49 4.96 0.39
N ASP A 24 4.80 5.15 0.52
CA ASP A 24 5.62 4.39 1.46
C ASP A 24 5.10 4.55 2.89
N GLN A 25 4.88 3.42 3.57
CA GLN A 25 4.37 3.38 4.93
C GLN A 25 4.92 2.17 5.69
N ILE A 26 5.42 2.39 6.89
CA ILE A 26 5.87 1.35 7.81
C ILE A 26 4.69 0.97 8.71
N GLY A 27 4.51 -0.32 8.96
CA GLY A 27 3.48 -0.84 9.86
C GLY A 27 3.91 -2.11 10.58
N PRO A 28 3.28 -2.44 11.73
CA PRO A 28 3.57 -3.64 12.50
C PRO A 28 3.00 -4.89 11.86
N ILE A 29 3.69 -6.02 12.05
CA ILE A 29 3.20 -7.38 11.79
C ILE A 29 3.47 -8.21 13.04
N THR A 30 2.43 -8.77 13.64
CA THR A 30 2.46 -9.42 14.94
C THR A 30 1.64 -10.72 14.95
N LYS A 31 1.59 -11.41 16.10
CA LYS A 31 0.79 -12.63 16.24
C LYS A 31 -0.67 -12.33 16.59
N ASP A 32 -0.92 -11.26 17.34
CA ASP A 32 -2.24 -10.86 17.78
C ASP A 32 -2.43 -9.33 17.75
N VAL A 33 -3.64 -8.88 18.08
CA VAL A 33 -4.04 -7.48 18.03
C VAL A 33 -3.41 -6.66 19.16
N GLU A 34 -3.22 -7.24 20.34
CA GLU A 34 -2.63 -6.56 21.49
C GLU A 34 -1.16 -6.23 21.23
N ASP A 35 -0.38 -7.20 20.74
CA ASP A 35 1.00 -6.97 20.30
C ASP A 35 1.09 -5.90 19.20
N CYS A 36 0.12 -5.92 18.27
CA CYS A 36 0.05 -4.91 17.21
C CYS A 36 -0.16 -3.50 17.79
N ALA A 37 -1.06 -3.33 18.72
CA ALA A 37 -1.32 -2.05 19.38
C ALA A 37 -0.11 -1.59 20.22
N MET A 38 0.53 -2.51 20.96
CA MET A 38 1.75 -2.21 21.73
C MET A 38 2.89 -1.75 20.82
N LEU A 39 3.13 -2.44 19.70
CA LEU A 39 4.17 -2.07 18.75
C LEU A 39 3.85 -0.74 18.07
N LEU A 40 2.57 -0.49 17.75
CA LEU A 40 2.13 0.77 17.19
C LEU A 40 2.40 1.95 18.15
N ASN A 41 2.19 1.78 19.46
CA ASN A 41 2.53 2.77 20.48
C ASN A 41 4.01 3.18 20.47
N VAL A 42 4.89 2.26 20.06
CA VAL A 42 6.34 2.51 20.02
C VAL A 42 6.75 3.22 18.74
N ILE A 43 6.21 2.78 17.58
CA ILE A 43 6.69 3.25 16.27
C ILE A 43 5.99 4.52 15.79
N THR A 44 4.82 4.88 16.34
CA THR A 44 4.09 6.10 15.96
C THR A 44 4.62 7.32 16.69
N GLY A 45 4.55 8.46 16.03
CA GLY A 45 4.88 9.77 16.59
C GLY A 45 5.53 10.68 15.57
N HIS A 46 5.62 11.96 15.93
CA HIS A 46 6.25 12.96 15.09
C HIS A 46 7.78 12.81 15.08
N ASP A 47 8.37 12.90 13.91
CA ASP A 47 9.82 12.91 13.70
C ASP A 47 10.20 14.11 12.82
N GLU A 48 10.93 15.06 13.37
CA GLU A 48 11.40 16.26 12.65
C GLU A 48 12.30 15.95 11.44
N LYS A 49 12.87 14.73 11.38
CA LYS A 49 13.71 14.29 10.27
C LYS A 49 12.92 13.76 9.08
N ASP A 50 11.62 13.50 9.23
CA ASP A 50 10.70 13.14 8.15
C ASP A 50 9.64 14.23 7.97
N THR A 51 9.75 15.00 6.91
CA THR A 51 8.82 16.10 6.60
C THR A 51 7.38 15.66 6.34
N THR A 52 7.15 14.37 6.15
CA THR A 52 5.81 13.78 5.96
C THR A 52 5.22 13.24 7.26
N SER A 53 6.03 13.19 8.33
CA SER A 53 5.57 12.76 9.65
C SER A 53 4.60 13.79 10.23
N GLU A 54 3.38 13.35 10.57
CA GLU A 54 2.36 14.23 11.12
C GLU A 54 2.62 14.55 12.59
N ASN A 55 2.46 15.82 12.96
CA ASN A 55 2.52 16.24 14.35
C ASN A 55 1.15 16.03 15.01
N ARG A 56 0.95 14.85 15.62
CA ARG A 56 -0.26 14.49 16.35
C ARG A 56 0.06 14.19 17.81
N GLU A 57 -0.93 14.37 18.68
CA GLU A 57 -0.84 13.89 20.05
C GLU A 57 -0.63 12.37 20.08
N LYS A 58 0.22 11.94 21.01
CA LYS A 58 0.52 10.54 21.19
C LYS A 58 -0.70 9.82 21.78
N VAL A 59 -1.19 8.81 21.06
CA VAL A 59 -2.33 7.98 21.46
C VAL A 59 -1.83 6.66 22.01
N ASP A 60 -2.49 6.14 23.04
CA ASP A 60 -2.29 4.77 23.52
C ASP A 60 -3.28 3.83 22.80
N TYR A 61 -2.81 3.14 21.78
CA TYR A 61 -3.64 2.25 20.95
C TYR A 61 -4.14 1.02 21.71
N THR A 62 -3.50 0.62 22.80
CA THR A 62 -3.99 -0.52 23.62
C THR A 62 -5.34 -0.21 24.26
N LYS A 63 -5.63 1.07 24.53
CA LYS A 63 -6.94 1.50 25.05
C LYS A 63 -8.07 1.44 24.02
N ALA A 64 -7.74 1.32 22.74
CA ALA A 64 -8.73 1.18 21.68
C ALA A 64 -9.22 -0.26 21.51
N ILE A 65 -8.54 -1.24 22.11
CA ILE A 65 -8.96 -2.64 22.06
C ILE A 65 -10.27 -2.80 22.82
N ARG A 66 -11.31 -3.20 22.12
CA ARG A 66 -12.65 -3.38 22.64
C ARG A 66 -13.09 -4.82 22.48
N ASN A 67 -13.87 -5.29 23.44
CA ASN A 67 -14.51 -6.61 23.38
C ASN A 67 -15.97 -6.52 22.89
N ASP A 68 -16.42 -5.35 22.44
CA ASP A 68 -17.78 -5.10 22.02
C ASP A 68 -17.82 -4.32 20.68
N VAL A 69 -18.57 -4.85 19.74
CA VAL A 69 -18.82 -4.25 18.43
C VAL A 69 -20.29 -3.90 18.23
N LYS A 70 -21.09 -3.99 19.31
CA LYS A 70 -22.53 -3.73 19.27
C LYS A 70 -22.82 -2.28 18.79
N GLY A 71 -23.67 -2.18 17.79
CA GLY A 71 -24.07 -0.90 17.22
C GLY A 71 -23.06 -0.30 16.23
N MET A 72 -21.91 -0.93 16.01
CA MET A 72 -21.00 -0.53 14.95
C MET A 72 -21.63 -0.80 13.57
N ARG A 73 -21.36 0.10 12.62
CA ARG A 73 -21.79 -0.03 11.23
C ARG A 73 -20.62 -0.46 10.37
N ILE A 74 -20.76 -1.62 9.72
CA ILE A 74 -19.73 -2.23 8.88
C ILE A 74 -20.22 -2.19 7.42
N GLY A 75 -19.44 -1.55 6.55
CA GLY A 75 -19.66 -1.56 5.11
C GLY A 75 -18.95 -2.73 4.44
N ILE A 76 -19.62 -3.42 3.53
CA ILE A 76 -19.07 -4.50 2.69
C ILE A 76 -19.04 -4.01 1.25
N PRO A 77 -17.90 -3.50 0.75
CA PRO A 77 -17.81 -3.04 -0.64
C PRO A 77 -17.88 -4.23 -1.60
N LYS A 78 -18.94 -4.29 -2.39
CA LYS A 78 -19.25 -5.43 -3.29
C LYS A 78 -18.18 -5.68 -4.34
N GLU A 79 -17.41 -4.66 -4.74
CA GLU A 79 -16.36 -4.74 -5.73
C GLU A 79 -15.22 -5.67 -5.32
N TYR A 80 -15.02 -5.87 -4.01
CA TYR A 80 -13.98 -6.76 -3.46
C TYR A 80 -14.41 -8.23 -3.34
N PHE A 81 -15.68 -8.55 -3.66
CA PHE A 81 -16.23 -9.91 -3.58
C PHE A 81 -16.51 -10.52 -4.96
N GLY A 82 -16.01 -9.88 -6.02
CA GLY A 82 -16.21 -10.29 -7.41
C GLY A 82 -15.51 -11.60 -7.82
N GLU A 83 -15.37 -11.79 -9.13
CA GLU A 83 -14.59 -12.87 -9.70
C GLU A 83 -13.10 -12.72 -9.35
N GLY A 84 -12.40 -13.86 -9.17
CA GLY A 84 -10.96 -13.87 -8.86
C GLY A 84 -10.61 -13.96 -7.38
N ILE A 85 -11.60 -13.94 -6.48
CA ILE A 85 -11.40 -14.24 -5.06
C ILE A 85 -11.63 -15.74 -4.81
N ASP A 86 -10.65 -16.41 -4.19
CA ASP A 86 -10.74 -17.83 -3.87
C ASP A 86 -11.93 -18.14 -2.97
N LYS A 87 -12.51 -19.32 -3.17
CA LYS A 87 -13.67 -19.79 -2.41
C LYS A 87 -13.41 -19.81 -0.90
N GLU A 88 -12.23 -20.27 -0.49
CA GLU A 88 -11.83 -20.31 0.93
C GLU A 88 -11.78 -18.92 1.57
N VAL A 89 -11.33 -17.91 0.82
CA VAL A 89 -11.31 -16.52 1.27
C VAL A 89 -12.72 -15.99 1.43
N LYS A 90 -13.62 -16.27 0.46
CA LYS A 90 -15.04 -15.87 0.54
C LYS A 90 -15.72 -16.48 1.77
N GLU A 91 -15.57 -17.79 1.97
CA GLU A 91 -16.15 -18.51 3.11
C GLU A 91 -15.65 -17.98 4.46
N ALA A 92 -14.37 -17.63 4.55
CA ALA A 92 -13.80 -17.02 5.76
C ALA A 92 -14.41 -15.63 6.05
N LEU A 93 -14.60 -14.82 5.01
CA LEU A 93 -15.23 -13.49 5.15
C LEU A 93 -16.72 -13.59 5.48
N GLU A 94 -17.47 -14.50 4.86
CA GLU A 94 -18.88 -14.75 5.17
C GLU A 94 -19.05 -15.14 6.65
N LYS A 95 -18.16 -16.01 7.15
CA LYS A 95 -18.14 -16.37 8.56
C LYS A 95 -17.82 -15.18 9.47
N ALA A 96 -16.88 -14.32 9.08
CA ALA A 96 -16.56 -13.11 9.82
C ALA A 96 -17.75 -12.15 9.86
N ILE A 97 -18.44 -11.93 8.72
CA ILE A 97 -19.65 -11.13 8.62
C ILE A 97 -20.73 -11.64 9.57
N GLN A 98 -21.00 -12.95 9.53
CA GLN A 98 -21.96 -13.57 10.42
C GLN A 98 -21.60 -13.35 11.89
N THR A 99 -20.33 -13.53 12.24
CA THR A 99 -19.84 -13.31 13.62
C THR A 99 -20.06 -11.87 14.08
N TYR A 100 -19.79 -10.86 13.24
CA TYR A 100 -20.05 -9.46 13.57
C TYR A 100 -21.54 -9.18 13.77
N GLN A 101 -22.41 -9.76 12.94
CA GLN A 101 -23.86 -9.64 13.10
C GLN A 101 -24.36 -10.26 14.41
N GLU A 102 -23.87 -11.47 14.76
CA GLU A 102 -24.18 -12.14 16.01
C GLU A 102 -23.72 -11.33 17.24
N LEU A 103 -22.63 -10.61 17.12
CA LEU A 103 -22.10 -9.69 18.15
C LEU A 103 -22.85 -8.34 18.19
N GLY A 104 -23.83 -8.12 17.32
CA GLY A 104 -24.71 -6.94 17.32
C GLY A 104 -24.23 -5.76 16.50
N ALA A 105 -23.30 -5.95 15.58
CA ALA A 105 -22.95 -4.98 14.58
C ALA A 105 -24.00 -4.96 13.45
N THR A 106 -24.20 -3.79 12.83
CA THR A 106 -24.98 -3.64 11.60
C THR A 106 -24.07 -3.78 10.41
N VAL A 107 -24.30 -4.79 9.57
CA VAL A 107 -23.48 -5.08 8.38
C VAL A 107 -24.31 -4.80 7.13
N GLU A 108 -23.83 -3.93 6.25
CA GLU A 108 -24.52 -3.48 5.04
C GLU A 108 -23.60 -3.57 3.82
N GLU A 109 -24.16 -3.95 2.68
CA GLU A 109 -23.44 -3.83 1.40
C GLU A 109 -23.27 -2.36 1.02
N CYS A 110 -22.10 -2.00 0.49
CA CYS A 110 -21.82 -0.68 -0.06
C CYS A 110 -21.03 -0.80 -1.38
N SER A 111 -20.72 0.33 -2.00
CA SER A 111 -19.96 0.38 -3.25
C SER A 111 -18.77 1.31 -3.12
N LEU A 112 -17.63 0.89 -3.71
CA LEU A 112 -16.41 1.66 -3.93
C LEU A 112 -16.00 1.51 -5.40
N ASP A 113 -16.82 2.04 -6.31
CA ASP A 113 -16.69 1.82 -7.77
C ASP A 113 -15.34 2.31 -8.33
N ILE A 114 -14.82 3.42 -7.80
CA ILE A 114 -13.56 4.03 -8.23
C ILE A 114 -12.35 3.18 -7.79
N ALA A 115 -12.51 2.38 -6.73
CA ALA A 115 -11.46 1.48 -6.27
C ALA A 115 -11.00 0.48 -7.34
N ASN A 116 -11.85 0.14 -8.32
CA ASN A 116 -11.49 -0.68 -9.47
C ASN A 116 -10.32 -0.11 -10.30
N TYR A 117 -10.11 1.20 -10.26
CA TYR A 117 -9.01 1.86 -10.95
C TYR A 117 -7.74 2.01 -10.10
N ALA A 118 -7.80 1.62 -8.82
CA ALA A 118 -6.72 1.85 -7.86
C ALA A 118 -5.43 1.12 -8.25
N LEU A 119 -5.52 -0.12 -8.76
CA LEU A 119 -4.35 -0.91 -9.15
C LEU A 119 -3.55 -0.23 -10.27
N ALA A 120 -4.23 0.18 -11.35
CA ALA A 120 -3.59 0.90 -12.45
C ALA A 120 -3.01 2.26 -11.99
N THR A 121 -3.76 2.98 -11.17
CA THR A 121 -3.35 4.25 -10.54
C THR A 121 -2.09 4.08 -9.70
N TYR A 122 -2.05 3.04 -8.87
CA TYR A 122 -0.89 2.70 -8.06
C TYR A 122 0.35 2.47 -8.91
N TYR A 123 0.28 1.62 -9.94
CA TYR A 123 1.46 1.31 -10.76
C TYR A 123 2.01 2.53 -11.49
N ILE A 124 1.14 3.42 -11.96
CA ILE A 124 1.56 4.67 -12.60
C ILE A 124 2.28 5.57 -11.59
N ILE A 125 1.68 5.83 -10.43
CA ILE A 125 2.24 6.72 -9.39
C ILE A 125 3.50 6.11 -8.79
N ALA A 126 3.45 4.84 -8.39
CA ALA A 126 4.58 4.16 -7.75
C ALA A 126 5.79 4.06 -8.68
N CYS A 127 5.60 3.73 -9.96
CA CYS A 127 6.70 3.69 -10.91
C CYS A 127 7.27 5.08 -11.18
N ALA A 128 6.42 6.11 -11.31
CA ALA A 128 6.85 7.49 -11.51
C ALA A 128 7.72 7.97 -10.34
N GLU A 129 7.25 7.79 -9.12
CA GLU A 129 7.98 8.19 -7.91
C GLU A 129 9.24 7.36 -7.69
N ALA A 130 9.20 6.04 -7.94
CA ALA A 130 10.36 5.16 -7.86
C ALA A 130 11.45 5.57 -8.85
N SER A 131 11.11 5.93 -10.09
CA SER A 131 12.08 6.37 -11.08
C SER A 131 12.82 7.63 -10.63
N SER A 132 12.12 8.55 -9.98
CA SER A 132 12.68 9.77 -9.40
C SER A 132 13.52 9.48 -8.15
N ASN A 133 12.97 8.75 -7.18
CA ASN A 133 13.63 8.44 -5.91
C ASN A 133 14.89 7.60 -6.09
N LEU A 134 14.84 6.57 -6.94
CA LEU A 134 15.98 5.69 -7.19
C LEU A 134 17.03 6.30 -8.12
N GLY A 135 16.77 7.47 -8.67
CA GLY A 135 17.76 8.26 -9.42
C GLY A 135 18.99 8.63 -8.61
N ARG A 136 18.85 8.77 -7.29
CA ARG A 136 19.95 9.11 -6.37
C ARG A 136 20.97 7.98 -6.13
N PHE A 137 20.61 6.73 -6.45
CA PHE A 137 21.49 5.56 -6.29
C PHE A 137 22.34 5.41 -7.56
N ASP A 138 23.42 6.18 -7.62
CA ASP A 138 24.27 6.37 -8.79
C ASP A 138 25.65 5.68 -8.66
N GLY A 139 25.92 5.09 -7.49
CA GLY A 139 27.22 4.47 -7.20
C GLY A 139 28.31 5.47 -6.81
N ILE A 140 27.98 6.76 -6.68
CA ILE A 140 28.91 7.82 -6.21
C ILE A 140 28.56 8.20 -4.78
N ARG A 141 27.34 8.67 -4.55
CA ARG A 141 26.86 9.10 -3.23
C ARG A 141 26.18 7.99 -2.47
N TYR A 142 25.40 7.17 -3.17
CA TYR A 142 24.59 6.13 -2.57
C TYR A 142 24.59 4.84 -3.38
N GLY A 143 24.37 3.72 -2.70
CA GLY A 143 24.15 2.42 -3.28
C GLY A 143 25.42 1.71 -3.76
N TYR A 144 25.19 0.64 -4.51
CA TYR A 144 26.24 -0.18 -5.08
C TYR A 144 27.09 0.61 -6.10
N ARG A 145 28.41 0.48 -6.00
CA ARG A 145 29.36 1.02 -6.98
C ARG A 145 30.08 -0.13 -7.69
N THR A 146 30.00 -0.15 -9.01
CA THR A 146 30.75 -1.12 -9.81
C THR A 146 32.26 -0.89 -9.66
N PRO A 147 33.08 -1.95 -9.55
CA PRO A 147 34.53 -1.84 -9.61
C PRO A 147 35.04 -1.66 -11.06
N ASN A 148 34.22 -1.94 -12.08
CA ASN A 148 34.63 -2.05 -13.48
C ASN A 148 34.10 -0.89 -14.30
N TYR A 149 34.88 0.18 -14.43
CA TYR A 149 34.56 1.34 -15.28
C TYR A 149 35.81 2.07 -15.72
N ASN A 150 35.77 2.64 -16.94
CA ASN A 150 36.86 3.44 -17.50
C ASN A 150 36.54 4.94 -17.49
N ASN A 151 35.26 5.29 -17.37
CA ASN A 151 34.79 6.68 -17.39
C ASN A 151 33.49 6.82 -16.59
N LEU A 152 33.08 8.06 -16.33
CA LEU A 152 31.89 8.38 -15.53
C LEU A 152 30.61 7.78 -16.09
N LYS A 153 30.43 7.76 -17.41
CA LYS A 153 29.24 7.19 -18.06
C LYS A 153 29.13 5.68 -17.81
N GLU A 154 30.26 4.97 -17.88
CA GLU A 154 30.32 3.54 -17.55
C GLU A 154 30.08 3.31 -16.07
N LEU A 155 30.64 4.12 -15.18
CA LEU A 155 30.38 4.04 -13.75
C LEU A 155 28.88 4.08 -13.44
N TYR A 156 28.16 5.08 -13.95
CA TYR A 156 26.71 5.18 -13.76
C TYR A 156 25.96 3.99 -14.35
N ARG A 157 26.27 3.63 -15.60
CA ARG A 157 25.57 2.56 -16.29
C ARG A 157 25.76 1.20 -15.63
N HIS A 158 27.00 0.84 -15.30
CA HIS A 158 27.32 -0.44 -14.70
C HIS A 158 26.79 -0.51 -13.27
N SER A 159 27.02 0.51 -12.43
CA SER A 159 26.52 0.53 -11.06
C SER A 159 25.01 0.33 -11.00
N ARG A 160 24.25 1.00 -11.86
CA ARG A 160 22.78 0.87 -11.88
C ARG A 160 22.32 -0.45 -12.49
N SER A 161 22.99 -0.95 -13.53
CA SER A 161 22.61 -2.22 -14.16
C SER A 161 22.93 -3.44 -13.29
N GLU A 162 23.98 -3.40 -12.51
CA GLU A 162 24.41 -4.45 -11.60
C GLU A 162 23.70 -4.36 -10.23
N GLY A 163 23.52 -3.15 -9.71
CA GLY A 163 22.97 -2.88 -8.39
C GLY A 163 21.44 -3.02 -8.28
N PHE A 164 20.70 -2.84 -9.38
CA PHE A 164 19.25 -3.00 -9.38
C PHE A 164 18.79 -4.33 -9.95
N GLY A 165 17.86 -4.99 -9.25
CA GLY A 165 17.19 -6.19 -9.74
C GLY A 165 16.29 -5.91 -10.96
N ALA A 166 15.85 -6.97 -11.64
CA ALA A 166 15.08 -6.88 -12.88
C ALA A 166 13.76 -6.11 -12.70
N GLU A 167 13.01 -6.38 -11.62
CA GLU A 167 11.74 -5.70 -11.33
C GLU A 167 11.93 -4.21 -11.05
N VAL A 168 12.94 -3.85 -10.27
CA VAL A 168 13.26 -2.44 -9.98
C VAL A 168 13.61 -1.69 -11.27
N LYS A 169 14.42 -2.29 -12.14
CA LYS A 169 14.74 -1.71 -13.47
C LYS A 169 13.49 -1.50 -14.32
N ARG A 170 12.57 -2.49 -14.34
CA ARG A 170 11.29 -2.38 -15.05
C ARG A 170 10.49 -1.18 -14.55
N ARG A 171 10.33 -1.02 -13.25
CA ARG A 171 9.60 0.10 -12.63
C ARG A 171 10.26 1.45 -12.89
N ILE A 172 11.59 1.54 -12.87
CA ILE A 172 12.32 2.76 -13.24
C ILE A 172 12.04 3.14 -14.71
N ILE A 173 12.07 2.18 -15.62
CA ILE A 173 11.81 2.44 -17.06
C ILE A 173 10.37 2.91 -17.26
N LEU A 174 9.39 2.21 -16.68
CA LEU A 174 7.98 2.60 -16.75
C LEU A 174 7.75 3.99 -16.15
N GLY A 175 8.34 4.28 -14.99
CA GLY A 175 8.24 5.58 -14.34
C GLY A 175 8.83 6.71 -15.17
N THR A 176 9.99 6.48 -15.77
CA THR A 176 10.61 7.43 -16.69
C THR A 176 9.73 7.70 -17.92
N TYR A 177 9.08 6.67 -18.45
CA TYR A 177 8.15 6.80 -19.55
C TYR A 177 6.93 7.66 -19.18
N VAL A 178 6.26 7.36 -18.06
CA VAL A 178 5.05 8.09 -17.66
C VAL A 178 5.33 9.55 -17.25
N LEU A 179 6.56 9.86 -16.86
CA LEU A 179 6.99 11.24 -16.55
C LEU A 179 7.54 11.99 -17.76
N SER A 180 7.71 11.34 -18.92
CA SER A 180 8.28 11.99 -20.11
C SER A 180 7.32 12.97 -20.76
N SER A 181 7.87 13.91 -21.51
CA SER A 181 7.10 14.93 -22.25
C SER A 181 6.08 14.27 -23.18
N GLY A 182 4.84 14.74 -23.14
CA GLY A 182 3.72 14.19 -23.90
C GLY A 182 2.96 13.06 -23.21
N TYR A 183 3.55 12.38 -22.21
CA TYR A 183 2.89 11.31 -21.47
C TYR A 183 2.51 11.69 -20.02
N TYR A 184 3.14 12.71 -19.48
CA TYR A 184 2.89 13.19 -18.12
C TYR A 184 1.41 13.52 -17.89
N ASP A 185 0.78 14.31 -18.75
CA ASP A 185 -0.62 14.69 -18.62
C ASP A 185 -1.57 13.49 -18.85
N ALA A 186 -1.22 12.61 -19.78
CA ALA A 186 -2.04 11.47 -20.15
C ALA A 186 -2.05 10.36 -19.07
N TYR A 187 -0.94 10.20 -18.35
CA TYR A 187 -0.79 9.13 -17.38
C TYR A 187 -0.65 9.64 -15.94
N TYR A 188 0.44 10.34 -15.61
CA TYR A 188 0.73 10.69 -14.21
C TYR A 188 -0.32 11.65 -13.62
N LYS A 189 -0.60 12.73 -14.33
CA LYS A 189 -1.61 13.71 -13.90
C LYS A 189 -2.99 13.07 -13.78
N LYS A 190 -3.37 12.22 -14.74
CA LYS A 190 -4.64 11.50 -14.70
C LYS A 190 -4.70 10.53 -13.52
N ALA A 191 -3.61 9.81 -13.23
CA ALA A 191 -3.52 8.93 -12.08
C ALA A 191 -3.68 9.71 -10.75
N GLN A 192 -3.11 10.90 -10.63
CA GLN A 192 -3.31 11.76 -9.46
C GLN A 192 -4.77 12.23 -9.32
N GLN A 193 -5.44 12.51 -10.41
CA GLN A 193 -6.88 12.83 -10.39
C GLN A 193 -7.72 11.65 -9.92
N VAL A 194 -7.44 10.43 -10.43
CA VAL A 194 -8.11 9.21 -9.98
C VAL A 194 -7.82 8.93 -8.50
N ARG A 195 -6.58 9.13 -8.04
CA ARG A 195 -6.24 9.05 -6.62
C ARG A 195 -7.13 9.93 -5.75
N THR A 196 -7.38 11.15 -6.18
CA THR A 196 -8.27 12.08 -5.46
C THR A 196 -9.70 11.54 -5.39
N LEU A 197 -10.19 10.92 -6.46
CA LEU A 197 -11.53 10.31 -6.47
C LEU A 197 -11.60 9.08 -5.55
N VAL A 198 -10.59 8.21 -5.58
CA VAL A 198 -10.50 7.06 -4.66
C VAL A 198 -10.54 7.54 -3.20
N LYS A 199 -9.73 8.54 -2.85
CA LYS A 199 -9.73 9.10 -1.50
C LYS A 199 -11.11 9.61 -1.09
N LYS A 200 -11.75 10.37 -1.97
CA LYS A 200 -13.09 10.94 -1.72
C LYS A 200 -14.14 9.84 -1.50
N GLU A 201 -14.09 8.77 -2.26
CA GLU A 201 -15.03 7.64 -2.13
C GLU A 201 -14.89 6.96 -0.75
N PHE A 202 -13.66 6.74 -0.27
CA PHE A 202 -13.44 6.26 1.10
C PHE A 202 -13.92 7.26 2.17
N GLU A 203 -13.66 8.56 2.00
CA GLU A 203 -14.13 9.60 2.91
C GLU A 203 -15.67 9.61 3.00
N GLU A 204 -16.38 9.45 1.89
CA GLU A 204 -17.84 9.35 1.85
C GLU A 204 -18.35 8.06 2.52
N ALA A 205 -17.67 6.92 2.30
CA ALA A 205 -18.01 5.67 2.95
C ALA A 205 -17.87 5.75 4.48
N PHE A 206 -16.79 6.35 4.98
CA PHE A 206 -16.55 6.52 6.41
C PHE A 206 -17.46 7.56 7.10
N GLN A 207 -18.25 8.32 6.36
CA GLN A 207 -19.35 9.09 6.96
C GLN A 207 -20.54 8.20 7.39
N LYS A 208 -20.65 6.99 6.83
CA LYS A 208 -21.74 6.05 7.08
C LYS A 208 -21.31 4.85 7.90
N TYR A 209 -20.06 4.41 7.76
CA TYR A 209 -19.55 3.18 8.34
C TYR A 209 -18.38 3.48 9.29
N ASP A 210 -18.33 2.76 10.41
CA ASP A 210 -17.20 2.83 11.35
C ASP A 210 -15.96 2.14 10.77
N PHE A 211 -16.17 1.05 10.00
CA PHE A 211 -15.11 0.41 9.21
C PHE A 211 -15.68 -0.33 8.00
N LEU A 212 -14.79 -0.67 7.09
CA LEU A 212 -15.09 -1.46 5.90
C LEU A 212 -14.41 -2.83 6.02
N LEU A 213 -15.14 -3.89 5.72
CA LEU A 213 -14.61 -5.25 5.70
C LEU A 213 -14.39 -5.70 4.27
N THR A 214 -13.13 -6.05 3.94
CA THR A 214 -12.70 -6.51 2.62
C THR A 214 -11.74 -7.68 2.76
N PRO A 215 -11.55 -8.54 1.74
CA PRO A 215 -10.44 -9.47 1.73
C PRO A 215 -9.11 -8.71 1.77
N THR A 216 -8.10 -9.26 2.44
CA THR A 216 -6.74 -8.71 2.42
C THR A 216 -5.96 -9.16 1.19
N ALA A 217 -6.21 -10.40 0.75
CA ALA A 217 -5.63 -10.97 -0.46
C ALA A 217 -6.70 -11.80 -1.20
N PRO A 218 -6.62 -11.90 -2.54
CA PRO A 218 -7.58 -12.69 -3.31
C PRO A 218 -7.45 -14.20 -3.09
N ASN A 219 -6.28 -14.66 -2.66
CA ASN A 219 -5.93 -16.07 -2.50
C ASN A 219 -5.42 -16.36 -1.10
N VAL A 220 -5.41 -17.64 -0.74
CA VAL A 220 -4.66 -18.14 0.41
C VAL A 220 -3.14 -18.08 0.15
N ALA A 221 -2.33 -18.32 1.18
CA ALA A 221 -0.87 -18.34 1.04
C ALA A 221 -0.44 -19.36 -0.04
N PHE A 222 0.43 -18.92 -0.93
CA PHE A 222 0.95 -19.75 -2.01
C PHE A 222 2.35 -20.30 -1.67
N GLU A 223 2.74 -21.38 -2.32
CA GLU A 223 4.06 -21.99 -2.14
C GLU A 223 5.18 -21.06 -2.65
N ILE A 224 6.30 -21.05 -1.92
CA ILE A 224 7.48 -20.24 -2.27
C ILE A 224 7.96 -20.62 -3.67
N GLY A 225 8.09 -19.63 -4.54
CA GLY A 225 8.60 -19.76 -5.91
C GLY A 225 7.53 -20.02 -6.98
N THR A 226 6.27 -20.33 -6.64
CA THR A 226 5.24 -20.67 -7.63
C THR A 226 4.82 -19.50 -8.51
N LYS A 227 4.80 -18.26 -7.99
CA LYS A 227 4.40 -17.05 -8.73
C LYS A 227 5.56 -16.22 -9.29
N SER A 228 6.80 -16.70 -9.14
CA SER A 228 8.00 -15.94 -9.52
C SER A 228 8.12 -15.64 -11.02
N ASN A 229 7.49 -16.45 -11.86
CA ASN A 229 7.57 -16.38 -13.32
C ASN A 229 6.42 -15.60 -13.99
N ASN A 230 5.41 -15.18 -13.23
CA ASN A 230 4.26 -14.43 -13.75
C ASN A 230 4.09 -13.10 -12.98
N PRO A 231 4.69 -11.99 -13.46
CA PRO A 231 4.54 -10.70 -12.81
C PRO A 231 3.10 -10.21 -12.67
N LEU A 232 2.21 -10.58 -13.62
CA LEU A 232 0.82 -10.15 -13.58
C LEU A 232 0.05 -10.79 -12.43
N GLU A 233 0.28 -12.07 -12.13
CA GLU A 233 -0.32 -12.75 -10.98
C GLU A 233 0.15 -12.13 -9.66
N MET A 234 1.42 -11.75 -9.57
CA MET A 234 1.94 -11.04 -8.40
C MET A 234 1.28 -9.67 -8.24
N TYR A 235 1.07 -8.94 -9.34
CA TYR A 235 0.43 -7.63 -9.30
C TYR A 235 -1.05 -7.73 -8.89
N LEU A 236 -1.76 -8.75 -9.35
CA LEU A 236 -3.15 -8.98 -8.96
C LEU A 236 -3.31 -9.37 -7.49
N ALA A 237 -2.27 -9.90 -6.84
CA ALA A 237 -2.30 -10.19 -5.42
C ALA A 237 -2.50 -8.94 -4.54
N ASP A 238 -2.15 -7.75 -5.04
CA ASP A 238 -2.25 -6.48 -4.32
C ASP A 238 -3.63 -5.79 -4.49
N ILE A 239 -4.53 -6.35 -5.32
CA ILE A 239 -5.77 -5.68 -5.73
C ILE A 239 -6.67 -5.29 -4.55
N CYS A 240 -6.64 -6.06 -3.47
CA CYS A 240 -7.48 -5.83 -2.29
C CYS A 240 -6.94 -4.71 -1.37
N THR A 241 -5.66 -4.38 -1.42
CA THR A 241 -5.00 -3.49 -0.46
C THR A 241 -4.53 -2.16 -1.05
N VAL A 242 -4.32 -2.13 -2.36
CA VAL A 242 -3.78 -0.96 -3.08
C VAL A 242 -4.65 0.28 -2.91
N SER A 243 -5.97 0.16 -2.98
CA SER A 243 -6.90 1.28 -2.86
C SER A 243 -6.79 2.01 -1.52
N VAL A 244 -6.61 1.26 -0.43
CA VAL A 244 -6.39 1.78 0.92
C VAL A 244 -5.12 2.63 0.99
N ASN A 245 -4.03 2.14 0.38
CA ASN A 245 -2.77 2.87 0.31
C ASN A 245 -2.88 4.13 -0.57
N ILE A 246 -3.54 4.03 -1.74
CA ILE A 246 -3.80 5.17 -2.63
C ILE A 246 -4.61 6.25 -1.93
N ALA A 247 -5.59 5.87 -1.11
CA ALA A 247 -6.40 6.81 -0.32
C ALA A 247 -5.61 7.48 0.81
N GLY A 248 -4.49 6.87 1.27
CA GLY A 248 -3.67 7.36 2.38
C GLY A 248 -4.19 6.96 3.76
N LEU A 249 -5.08 5.96 3.80
CA LEU A 249 -5.67 5.40 5.02
C LEU A 249 -4.70 4.48 5.74
#